data_8eba5d105ce84dd9735cc3d94e0c0ae9
#
_entry.id   8eba5d105ce84dd9735cc3d94e0c0ae9
#
_cell.length_a   1.000
_cell.length_b   1.000
_cell.length_c   1.000
_cell.angle_alpha   90.00
_cell.angle_beta   90.00
_cell.angle_gamma   90.00
#
_symmetry.space_group_name_H-M   'P 1'
#
loop_
_entity.id
_entity.type
_entity.pdbx_description
1 polymer ?
#
loop_
_entity_poly.entity_id
_entity_poly.type
_entity_poly.pdbx_seq_one_letter_code
_entity_poly.pdbx_strand_id
1 'polypeptide(L)'
;MKIGLRGGHSNKVQGAVGIVNEYEQMQKFYTHVSKLLTEYGHTVIDCNSNASTQGNELAEGANKANDANVDLFISLHMNSYDGNAYGTECYIASTSSASYKYAKKICENFESLGFRNRGVKVKSYYEMKNIKAPNIIFEICFCDSKRDVDIYNKYSWEQLSHTLCNAIDNNIPTNREEKKAYIVTKYLPQAYAGYDGVDIRAIIDKYFEGIKCYVRGDEKGSWIETEYISIKKI
;
A
#
# COMPACT_ATOMS: atom_id res chain seq x y z
N MET A 1 -18.92 0.13 2.24
CA MET A 1 -18.92 1.60 2.42
C MET A 1 -18.52 2.28 1.12
N LYS A 2 -18.99 3.52 0.91
CA LYS A 2 -18.52 4.39 -0.17
C LYS A 2 -17.43 5.31 0.40
N ILE A 3 -16.21 5.18 -0.09
CA ILE A 3 -15.03 5.85 0.47
C ILE A 3 -14.49 6.83 -0.56
N GLY A 4 -14.44 8.12 -0.23
CA GLY A 4 -13.68 9.11 -0.98
C GLY A 4 -12.20 8.99 -0.64
N LEU A 5 -11.37 8.75 -1.65
CA LEU A 5 -9.93 8.57 -1.46
C LEU A 5 -9.15 9.46 -2.41
N ARG A 6 -8.07 10.08 -1.88
CA ARG A 6 -7.08 10.77 -2.71
C ARG A 6 -5.66 10.51 -2.21
N GLY A 7 -4.71 10.42 -3.13
CA GLY A 7 -3.32 10.65 -2.81
C GLY A 7 -3.08 12.16 -2.85
N GLY A 8 -2.76 12.77 -1.75
CA GLY A 8 -2.67 14.22 -1.60
C GLY A 8 -1.96 14.94 -2.77
N HIS A 9 -2.28 16.21 -2.94
CA HIS A 9 -1.68 17.06 -3.97
C HIS A 9 -2.09 16.77 -5.43
N SER A 10 -1.39 17.35 -6.37
CA SER A 10 -1.54 17.12 -7.82
C SER A 10 -0.16 17.10 -8.49
N ASN A 11 -0.09 16.67 -9.75
CA ASN A 11 1.16 16.69 -10.52
C ASN A 11 1.77 18.11 -10.71
N LYS A 12 0.97 19.16 -10.48
CA LYS A 12 1.39 20.56 -10.57
C LYS A 12 1.61 21.21 -9.20
N VAL A 13 1.13 20.58 -8.13
CA VAL A 13 1.28 21.02 -6.73
C VAL A 13 1.75 19.80 -5.93
N GLN A 14 3.03 19.51 -5.99
CA GLN A 14 3.59 18.23 -5.56
C GLN A 14 3.72 18.03 -4.03
N GLY A 15 3.36 19.03 -3.23
CA GLY A 15 3.52 18.94 -1.78
C GLY A 15 4.97 19.01 -1.33
N ALA A 16 5.32 18.25 -0.32
CA ALA A 16 6.67 18.22 0.22
C ALA A 16 7.62 17.37 -0.64
N VAL A 17 8.84 17.86 -0.78
CA VAL A 17 9.94 17.15 -1.43
C VAL A 17 11.10 17.08 -0.45
N GLY A 18 11.33 15.92 0.12
CA GLY A 18 12.42 15.65 1.05
C GLY A 18 13.37 14.58 0.49
N ILE A 19 13.60 13.52 1.25
CA ILE A 19 14.33 12.33 0.79
C ILE A 19 13.51 11.59 -0.27
N VAL A 20 12.18 11.66 -0.14
CA VAL A 20 11.22 11.19 -1.13
C VAL A 20 10.24 12.31 -1.52
N ASN A 21 9.62 12.21 -2.69
CA ASN A 21 8.60 13.15 -3.15
C ASN A 21 7.22 12.68 -2.68
N GLU A 22 6.53 13.50 -1.90
CA GLU A 22 5.23 13.18 -1.33
C GLU A 22 4.19 12.80 -2.39
N TYR A 23 4.01 13.62 -3.42
CA TYR A 23 3.04 13.35 -4.47
C TYR A 23 3.26 12.00 -5.14
N GLU A 24 4.50 11.72 -5.56
CA GLU A 24 4.82 10.45 -6.24
C GLU A 24 4.53 9.23 -5.35
N GLN A 25 4.89 9.32 -4.07
CA GLN A 25 4.68 8.23 -3.13
C GLN A 25 3.18 8.04 -2.84
N MET A 26 2.45 9.12 -2.61
CA MET A 26 1.04 9.03 -2.24
C MET A 26 0.13 8.63 -3.41
N GLN A 27 0.49 8.94 -4.67
CA GLN A 27 -0.23 8.42 -5.83
C GLN A 27 -0.05 6.89 -6.00
N LYS A 28 1.15 6.37 -5.75
CA LYS A 28 1.39 4.92 -5.74
C LYS A 28 0.61 4.26 -4.61
N PHE A 29 0.67 4.83 -3.40
CA PHE A 29 -0.06 4.32 -2.25
C PHE A 29 -1.58 4.35 -2.47
N TYR A 30 -2.11 5.44 -3.01
CA TYR A 30 -3.51 5.56 -3.44
C TYR A 30 -3.95 4.40 -4.34
N THR A 31 -3.15 4.07 -5.34
CA THR A 31 -3.47 3.00 -6.29
C THR A 31 -3.64 1.65 -5.60
N HIS A 32 -2.74 1.32 -4.67
CA HIS A 32 -2.79 0.06 -3.93
C HIS A 32 -3.93 0.04 -2.90
N VAL A 33 -4.15 1.14 -2.17
CA VAL A 33 -5.26 1.27 -1.21
C VAL A 33 -6.61 1.19 -1.90
N SER A 34 -6.79 1.91 -3.02
CA SER A 34 -8.03 1.89 -3.81
C SER A 34 -8.36 0.49 -4.32
N LYS A 35 -7.37 -0.20 -4.87
CA LYS A 35 -7.51 -1.58 -5.33
C LYS A 35 -7.95 -2.52 -4.20
N LEU A 36 -7.25 -2.46 -3.07
CA LEU A 36 -7.51 -3.35 -1.93
C LEU A 36 -8.90 -3.12 -1.33
N LEU A 37 -9.30 -1.87 -1.12
CA LEU A 37 -10.65 -1.54 -0.63
C LEU A 37 -11.73 -2.06 -1.59
N THR A 38 -11.52 -1.93 -2.90
CA THR A 38 -12.46 -2.44 -3.91
C THR A 38 -12.54 -3.97 -3.90
N GLU A 39 -11.42 -4.67 -3.74
CA GLU A 39 -11.37 -6.13 -3.61
C GLU A 39 -12.18 -6.65 -2.40
N TYR A 40 -12.28 -5.83 -1.34
CA TYR A 40 -13.08 -6.15 -0.14
C TYR A 40 -14.50 -5.57 -0.17
N GLY A 41 -14.99 -5.19 -1.37
CA GLY A 41 -16.39 -4.82 -1.58
C GLY A 41 -16.75 -3.38 -1.19
N HIS A 42 -15.76 -2.50 -0.99
CA HIS A 42 -16.01 -1.07 -0.84
C HIS A 42 -16.12 -0.39 -2.22
N THR A 43 -16.91 0.68 -2.29
CA THR A 43 -16.92 1.57 -3.45
C THR A 43 -15.95 2.71 -3.22
N VAL A 44 -14.89 2.80 -4.01
CA VAL A 44 -13.91 3.88 -3.91
C VAL A 44 -14.24 4.97 -4.94
N ILE A 45 -14.39 6.19 -4.45
CA ILE A 45 -14.55 7.40 -5.26
C ILE A 45 -13.19 8.07 -5.39
N ASP A 46 -12.71 8.21 -6.62
CA ASP A 46 -11.46 8.94 -6.91
C ASP A 46 -11.64 10.44 -6.69
N CYS A 47 -11.04 10.93 -5.61
CA CYS A 47 -11.06 12.35 -5.24
C CYS A 47 -9.73 13.06 -5.59
N ASN A 48 -8.85 12.45 -6.40
CA ASN A 48 -7.66 13.12 -6.93
C ASN A 48 -8.03 14.28 -7.85
N SER A 49 -7.10 15.23 -7.99
CA SER A 49 -7.25 16.41 -8.83
C SER A 49 -6.01 16.61 -9.72
N ASN A 50 -6.21 17.23 -10.88
CA ASN A 50 -5.14 17.70 -11.77
C ASN A 50 -5.03 19.23 -11.78
N ALA A 51 -5.66 19.92 -10.83
CA ALA A 51 -5.61 21.36 -10.73
C ALA A 51 -4.19 21.89 -10.51
N SER A 52 -3.94 23.12 -10.95
CA SER A 52 -2.63 23.75 -10.90
C SER A 52 -2.39 24.63 -9.68
N THR A 53 -3.36 24.74 -8.78
CA THR A 53 -3.24 25.47 -7.54
C THR A 53 -3.76 24.63 -6.37
N GLN A 54 -3.17 24.81 -5.19
CA GLN A 54 -3.58 24.11 -3.98
C GLN A 54 -5.07 24.32 -3.65
N GLY A 55 -5.56 25.54 -3.77
CA GLY A 55 -6.97 25.82 -3.49
C GLY A 55 -7.92 25.06 -4.40
N ASN A 56 -7.62 24.99 -5.69
CA ASN A 56 -8.46 24.29 -6.65
C ASN A 56 -8.40 22.77 -6.48
N GLU A 57 -7.20 22.20 -6.21
CA GLU A 57 -7.08 20.76 -6.01
C GLU A 57 -7.85 20.27 -4.78
N LEU A 58 -7.83 21.03 -3.70
CA LEU A 58 -8.59 20.75 -2.50
C LEU A 58 -10.10 20.88 -2.74
N ALA A 59 -10.51 21.94 -3.48
CA ALA A 59 -11.93 22.14 -3.83
C ALA A 59 -12.48 21.03 -4.73
N GLU A 60 -11.72 20.62 -5.75
CA GLU A 60 -12.14 19.52 -6.65
C GLU A 60 -12.29 18.20 -5.88
N GLY A 61 -11.32 17.85 -5.02
CA GLY A 61 -11.41 16.65 -4.20
C GLY A 61 -12.60 16.66 -3.25
N ALA A 62 -12.84 17.80 -2.57
CA ALA A 62 -13.98 17.96 -1.68
C ALA A 62 -15.32 17.88 -2.41
N ASN A 63 -15.43 18.51 -3.60
CA ASN A 63 -16.65 18.46 -4.41
C ASN A 63 -16.95 17.03 -4.87
N LYS A 64 -15.96 16.29 -5.39
CA LYS A 64 -16.11 14.88 -5.78
C LYS A 64 -16.63 14.02 -4.61
N ALA A 65 -16.08 14.20 -3.42
CA ALA A 65 -16.52 13.47 -2.23
C ALA A 65 -17.96 13.81 -1.84
N ASN A 66 -18.31 15.11 -1.85
CA ASN A 66 -19.64 15.60 -1.50
C ASN A 66 -20.70 15.19 -2.53
N ASP A 67 -20.42 15.30 -3.82
CA ASP A 67 -21.32 14.94 -4.91
C ASP A 67 -21.62 13.42 -4.90
N ALA A 68 -20.61 12.63 -4.59
CA ALA A 68 -20.77 11.19 -4.46
C ALA A 68 -21.47 10.77 -3.14
N ASN A 69 -21.63 11.67 -2.16
CA ASN A 69 -22.14 11.35 -0.82
C ASN A 69 -21.37 10.17 -0.21
N VAL A 70 -20.06 10.35 -0.03
CA VAL A 70 -19.21 9.30 0.56
C VAL A 70 -19.50 9.09 2.05
N ASP A 71 -19.29 7.88 2.57
CA ASP A 71 -19.47 7.55 3.99
C ASP A 71 -18.26 7.95 4.84
N LEU A 72 -17.08 7.95 4.22
CA LEU A 72 -15.79 8.31 4.80
C LEU A 72 -14.90 8.90 3.71
N PHE A 73 -14.14 9.93 4.06
CA PHE A 73 -13.11 10.49 3.17
C PHE A 73 -11.73 10.34 3.79
N ILE A 74 -10.75 9.97 2.97
CA ILE A 74 -9.35 9.83 3.39
C ILE A 74 -8.43 10.50 2.37
N SER A 75 -7.60 11.41 2.87
CA SER A 75 -6.52 12.05 2.13
C SER A 75 -5.18 11.50 2.61
N LEU A 76 -4.36 11.00 1.69
CA LEU A 76 -3.08 10.36 1.96
C LEU A 76 -1.96 11.38 1.77
N HIS A 77 -1.13 11.56 2.78
CA HIS A 77 -0.06 12.56 2.82
C HIS A 77 1.22 12.03 3.44
N MET A 78 2.30 12.74 3.22
CA MET A 78 3.56 12.64 3.97
C MET A 78 3.89 14.01 4.56
N ASN A 79 4.19 14.03 5.83
CA ASN A 79 4.60 15.25 6.52
C ASN A 79 6.02 15.68 6.15
N SER A 80 6.37 16.93 6.45
CA SER A 80 7.72 17.45 6.35
C SER A 80 7.93 18.55 7.40
N TYR A 81 9.16 18.68 7.90
CA TYR A 81 9.48 19.76 8.86
C TYR A 81 10.96 20.17 8.79
N ASP A 82 11.82 19.60 9.62
CA ASP A 82 13.21 20.00 9.81
C ASP A 82 14.21 18.84 9.59
N GLY A 83 13.75 17.73 9.02
CA GLY A 83 14.52 16.50 8.83
C GLY A 83 14.69 15.67 10.11
N ASN A 84 14.34 16.20 11.29
CA ASN A 84 14.46 15.52 12.59
C ASN A 84 13.10 15.07 13.14
N ALA A 85 12.01 15.73 12.75
CA ALA A 85 10.67 15.30 13.08
C ALA A 85 10.37 13.95 12.44
N TYR A 86 9.64 13.06 13.14
CA TYR A 86 9.34 11.71 12.66
C TYR A 86 8.06 11.15 13.29
N GLY A 87 7.46 10.18 12.60
CA GLY A 87 6.32 9.41 13.05
C GLY A 87 5.07 9.61 12.21
N THR A 88 4.07 8.80 12.48
CA THR A 88 2.76 8.76 11.81
C THR A 88 1.72 9.53 12.60
N GLU A 89 0.79 10.23 11.94
CA GLU A 89 -0.29 10.98 12.58
C GLU A 89 -1.52 11.10 11.68
N CYS A 90 -2.67 11.36 12.29
CA CYS A 90 -3.89 11.66 11.56
C CYS A 90 -4.47 13.00 12.02
N TYR A 91 -5.04 13.75 11.08
CA TYR A 91 -5.84 14.93 11.39
C TYR A 91 -7.31 14.65 11.11
N ILE A 92 -8.17 15.17 12.00
CA ILE A 92 -9.64 15.09 11.92
C ILE A 92 -10.28 16.42 12.35
N ALA A 93 -11.55 16.61 12.00
CA ALA A 93 -12.28 17.82 12.36
C ALA A 93 -12.62 17.90 13.86
N SER A 94 -12.92 16.77 14.51
CA SER A 94 -13.31 16.69 15.93
C SER A 94 -13.13 15.27 16.45
N THR A 95 -12.82 15.13 17.73
CA THR A 95 -12.80 13.83 18.43
C THR A 95 -14.18 13.19 18.56
N SER A 96 -15.26 13.96 18.41
CA SER A 96 -16.64 13.43 18.34
C SER A 96 -17.02 12.95 16.94
N SER A 97 -16.19 13.18 15.91
CA SER A 97 -16.42 12.68 14.56
C SER A 97 -16.33 11.16 14.50
N ALA A 98 -17.18 10.54 13.67
CA ALA A 98 -17.11 9.10 13.40
C ALA A 98 -15.76 8.67 12.78
N SER A 99 -14.98 9.61 12.23
CA SER A 99 -13.62 9.37 11.71
C SER A 99 -12.60 9.07 12.81
N TYR A 100 -12.84 9.50 14.06
CA TYR A 100 -11.86 9.34 15.15
C TYR A 100 -11.44 7.89 15.39
N LYS A 101 -12.39 6.95 15.38
CA LYS A 101 -12.10 5.52 15.57
C LYS A 101 -11.15 4.96 14.48
N TYR A 102 -11.37 5.36 13.23
CA TYR A 102 -10.52 4.96 12.11
C TYR A 102 -9.14 5.61 12.19
N ALA A 103 -9.08 6.92 12.43
CA ALA A 103 -7.84 7.66 12.58
C ALA A 103 -6.96 7.10 13.71
N LYS A 104 -7.56 6.78 14.86
CA LYS A 104 -6.86 6.16 15.98
C LYS A 104 -6.29 4.79 15.57
N LYS A 105 -7.10 3.95 14.94
CA LYS A 105 -6.68 2.62 14.52
C LYS A 105 -5.59 2.67 13.43
N ILE A 106 -5.65 3.66 12.52
CA ILE A 106 -4.58 3.90 11.54
C ILE A 106 -3.25 4.15 12.26
N CYS A 107 -3.22 5.10 13.21
CA CYS A 107 -2.00 5.40 13.97
C CYS A 107 -1.47 4.17 14.73
N GLU A 108 -2.34 3.37 15.37
CA GLU A 108 -1.97 2.15 16.08
C GLU A 108 -1.39 1.09 15.13
N ASN A 109 -2.01 0.88 13.97
CA ASN A 109 -1.54 -0.07 12.99
C ASN A 109 -0.17 0.31 12.42
N PHE A 110 0.07 1.59 12.11
CA PHE A 110 1.36 2.06 11.62
C PHE A 110 2.45 2.08 12.72
N GLU A 111 2.08 2.29 13.98
CA GLU A 111 2.98 2.09 15.12
C GLU A 111 3.53 0.66 15.15
N SER A 112 2.71 -0.35 14.85
CA SER A 112 3.13 -1.75 14.80
C SER A 112 4.19 -2.04 13.71
N LEU A 113 4.29 -1.18 12.70
CA LEU A 113 5.34 -1.22 11.68
C LEU A 113 6.64 -0.55 12.12
N GLY A 114 6.66 0.09 13.30
CA GLY A 114 7.84 0.75 13.87
C GLY A 114 7.84 2.27 13.71
N PHE A 115 6.81 2.89 13.14
CA PHE A 115 6.67 4.35 13.15
C PHE A 115 6.33 4.85 14.56
N ARG A 116 6.85 6.02 14.93
CA ARG A 116 6.39 6.68 16.15
C ARG A 116 4.93 7.08 15.99
N ASN A 117 4.07 6.66 16.89
CA ASN A 117 2.68 7.09 16.94
C ASN A 117 2.61 8.52 17.54
N ARG A 118 2.25 9.50 16.71
CA ARG A 118 2.05 10.90 17.10
C ARG A 118 0.57 11.19 17.42
N GLY A 119 -0.29 10.19 17.21
CA GLY A 119 -1.70 10.21 17.55
C GLY A 119 -2.59 10.99 16.58
N VAL A 120 -3.83 11.13 17.01
CA VAL A 120 -4.87 11.84 16.29
C VAL A 120 -4.93 13.29 16.77
N LYS A 121 -4.93 14.23 15.81
CA LYS A 121 -4.95 15.67 16.08
C LYS A 121 -6.19 16.31 15.49
N VAL A 122 -6.75 17.28 16.20
CA VAL A 122 -7.87 18.08 15.70
C VAL A 122 -7.31 19.32 15.00
N LYS A 123 -7.71 19.52 13.75
CA LYS A 123 -7.31 20.66 12.92
C LYS A 123 -8.47 21.15 12.07
N SER A 124 -8.35 22.40 11.62
CA SER A 124 -9.37 23.10 10.82
C SER A 124 -8.88 23.31 9.39
N TYR A 125 -8.31 22.24 8.79
CA TYR A 125 -7.86 22.29 7.40
C TYR A 125 -9.03 22.42 6.41
N TYR A 126 -8.73 22.70 5.15
CA TYR A 126 -9.74 22.90 4.12
C TYR A 126 -10.71 21.70 4.01
N GLU A 127 -10.18 20.50 3.91
CA GLU A 127 -10.96 19.26 3.78
C GLU A 127 -11.85 19.04 5.01
N MET A 128 -11.35 19.35 6.22
CA MET A 128 -12.11 19.25 7.47
C MET A 128 -13.34 20.16 7.51
N LYS A 129 -13.30 21.31 6.80
CA LYS A 129 -14.40 22.28 6.75
C LYS A 129 -15.36 22.06 5.61
N ASN A 130 -14.89 21.52 4.49
CA ASN A 130 -15.63 21.54 3.23
C ASN A 130 -16.15 20.16 2.82
N ILE A 131 -15.72 19.07 3.46
CA ILE A 131 -16.23 17.72 3.21
C ILE A 131 -17.27 17.38 4.29
N LYS A 132 -18.47 17.03 3.84
CA LYS A 132 -19.62 16.72 4.71
C LYS A 132 -19.46 15.41 5.47
N ALA A 133 -18.82 14.42 4.84
CA ALA A 133 -18.58 13.12 5.44
C ALA A 133 -17.50 13.21 6.55
N PRO A 134 -17.50 12.27 7.53
CA PRO A 134 -16.33 12.05 8.39
C PRO A 134 -15.07 11.94 7.54
N ASN A 135 -14.02 12.71 7.89
CA ASN A 135 -12.82 12.78 7.06
C ASN A 135 -11.54 12.69 7.87
N ILE A 136 -10.49 12.23 7.22
CA ILE A 136 -9.16 11.99 7.78
C ILE A 136 -8.12 12.49 6.79
N ILE A 137 -7.16 13.29 7.27
CA ILE A 137 -5.87 13.47 6.59
C ILE A 137 -4.89 12.56 7.31
N PHE A 138 -4.32 11.62 6.58
CA PHE A 138 -3.37 10.66 7.10
C PHE A 138 -1.95 11.00 6.63
N GLU A 139 -1.11 11.36 7.59
CA GLU A 139 0.32 11.60 7.40
C GLU A 139 1.06 10.31 7.75
N ILE A 140 1.41 9.54 6.72
CA ILE A 140 2.03 8.22 6.92
C ILE A 140 3.36 8.33 7.69
N CYS A 141 4.19 9.31 7.33
CA CYS A 141 5.49 9.59 7.95
C CYS A 141 6.03 10.94 7.46
N PHE A 142 7.22 11.34 7.88
CA PHE A 142 7.90 12.54 7.39
C PHE A 142 8.78 12.19 6.19
N CYS A 143 8.54 12.81 5.03
CA CYS A 143 9.25 12.55 3.78
C CYS A 143 10.71 13.04 3.80
N ASP A 144 11.06 13.95 4.71
CA ASP A 144 12.39 14.52 4.93
C ASP A 144 13.15 13.88 6.11
N SER A 145 12.51 12.93 6.82
CA SER A 145 13.12 12.21 7.93
C SER A 145 13.77 10.90 7.47
N LYS A 146 15.09 10.82 7.58
CA LYS A 146 15.80 9.57 7.25
C LYS A 146 15.28 8.38 8.06
N ARG A 147 14.98 8.59 9.34
CA ARG A 147 14.43 7.55 10.21
C ARG A 147 13.11 6.98 9.69
N ASP A 148 12.21 7.86 9.29
CA ASP A 148 10.90 7.45 8.78
C ASP A 148 11.00 6.80 7.42
N VAL A 149 11.80 7.36 6.51
CA VAL A 149 12.00 6.81 5.16
C VAL A 149 12.68 5.44 5.22
N ASP A 150 13.61 5.23 6.16
CA ASP A 150 14.23 3.92 6.37
C ASP A 150 13.20 2.86 6.85
N ILE A 151 12.21 3.25 7.68
CA ILE A 151 11.12 2.36 8.09
C ILE A 151 10.18 2.12 6.90
N TYR A 152 9.75 3.19 6.24
CA TYR A 152 8.85 3.16 5.10
C TYR A 152 9.33 2.21 3.99
N ASN A 153 10.62 2.26 3.66
CA ASN A 153 11.22 1.45 2.61
C ASN A 153 11.37 -0.04 2.95
N LYS A 154 11.12 -0.45 4.21
CA LYS A 154 11.10 -1.88 4.58
C LYS A 154 9.83 -2.60 4.12
N TYR A 155 8.77 -1.84 3.82
CA TYR A 155 7.45 -2.38 3.53
C TYR A 155 7.08 -2.19 2.06
N SER A 156 6.47 -3.20 1.48
CA SER A 156 5.87 -3.07 0.15
C SER A 156 4.61 -2.21 0.20
N TRP A 157 4.20 -1.66 -0.95
CA TRP A 157 2.93 -0.95 -1.08
C TRP A 157 1.74 -1.79 -0.63
N GLU A 158 1.79 -3.08 -0.86
CA GLU A 158 0.76 -4.03 -0.45
C GLU A 158 0.67 -4.11 1.07
N GLN A 159 1.80 -4.26 1.78
CA GLN A 159 1.84 -4.29 3.24
C GLN A 159 1.33 -2.99 3.86
N LEU A 160 1.76 -1.84 3.34
CA LEU A 160 1.29 -0.54 3.80
C LEU A 160 -0.22 -0.37 3.57
N SER A 161 -0.73 -0.82 2.40
CA SER A 161 -2.16 -0.75 2.08
C SER A 161 -3.00 -1.66 2.98
N HIS A 162 -2.55 -2.87 3.24
CA HIS A 162 -3.20 -3.77 4.20
C HIS A 162 -3.24 -3.16 5.60
N THR A 163 -2.16 -2.52 6.02
CA THR A 163 -2.07 -1.84 7.34
C THR A 163 -3.08 -0.70 7.46
N LEU A 164 -3.23 0.13 6.42
CA LEU A 164 -4.22 1.20 6.39
C LEU A 164 -5.64 0.65 6.30
N CYS A 165 -5.91 -0.23 5.35
CA CYS A 165 -7.25 -0.72 5.06
C CYS A 165 -7.84 -1.55 6.21
N ASN A 166 -7.02 -2.28 6.98
CA ASN A 166 -7.45 -2.96 8.20
C ASN A 166 -8.07 -1.99 9.22
N ALA A 167 -7.57 -0.76 9.29
CA ALA A 167 -8.14 0.24 10.20
C ALA A 167 -9.54 0.70 9.79
N ILE A 168 -9.90 0.52 8.52
CA ILE A 168 -11.20 0.88 7.94
C ILE A 168 -12.16 -0.31 8.00
N ASP A 169 -11.67 -1.50 7.65
CA ASP A 169 -12.41 -2.76 7.66
C ASP A 169 -11.56 -3.88 8.28
N ASN A 170 -11.97 -4.38 9.43
CA ASN A 170 -11.27 -5.44 10.16
C ASN A 170 -11.22 -6.79 9.41
N ASN A 171 -12.04 -6.98 8.38
CA ASN A 171 -11.97 -8.17 7.52
C ASN A 171 -10.72 -8.14 6.62
N ILE A 172 -10.09 -6.99 6.44
CA ILE A 172 -8.84 -6.85 5.70
C ILE A 172 -7.69 -7.14 6.67
N PRO A 173 -6.89 -8.19 6.49
CA PRO A 173 -5.79 -8.52 7.39
C PRO A 173 -4.69 -7.45 7.33
N THR A 174 -4.03 -7.13 8.45
CA THR A 174 -2.89 -6.19 8.51
C THR A 174 -1.66 -6.68 7.78
N ASN A 175 -1.46 -8.00 7.79
CA ASN A 175 -0.43 -8.65 6.99
C ASN A 175 -1.13 -9.61 6.03
N ARG A 176 -0.91 -9.40 4.75
CA ARG A 176 -1.10 -10.50 3.84
C ARG A 176 0.02 -11.49 4.18
N GLU A 177 -0.32 -12.63 4.75
CA GLU A 177 0.59 -13.77 4.68
C GLU A 177 0.92 -13.94 3.20
N GLU A 178 2.15 -13.65 2.82
CA GLU A 178 2.62 -14.01 1.49
C GLU A 178 2.39 -15.52 1.40
N LYS A 179 1.39 -15.92 0.64
CA LYS A 179 1.22 -17.34 0.34
C LYS A 179 2.47 -17.76 -0.39
N LYS A 180 3.38 -18.36 0.35
CA LYS A 180 4.58 -18.96 -0.21
C LYS A 180 4.21 -20.33 -0.69
N ALA A 181 4.51 -20.61 -1.92
CA ALA A 181 4.44 -21.96 -2.46
C ALA A 181 5.77 -22.30 -3.10
N TYR A 182 6.03 -23.57 -3.24
CA TYR A 182 7.12 -24.05 -4.06
C TYR A 182 6.54 -24.81 -5.25
N ILE A 183 7.25 -24.79 -6.34
CA ILE A 183 6.87 -25.50 -7.54
C ILE A 183 7.63 -26.83 -7.54
N VAL A 184 6.89 -27.90 -7.75
CA VAL A 184 7.46 -29.23 -8.01
C VAL A 184 7.03 -29.65 -9.40
N THR A 185 7.97 -29.87 -10.28
CA THR A 185 7.65 -30.42 -11.61
C THR A 185 7.28 -31.91 -11.48
N LYS A 186 6.59 -32.42 -12.48
CA LYS A 186 6.50 -33.87 -12.66
C LYS A 186 7.89 -34.44 -12.96
N TYR A 187 8.03 -35.78 -12.93
CA TYR A 187 9.24 -36.44 -13.39
C TYR A 187 9.61 -35.98 -14.80
N LEU A 188 10.85 -35.53 -14.94
CA LEU A 188 11.39 -35.14 -16.23
C LEU A 188 11.85 -36.37 -17.00
N PRO A 189 11.64 -36.40 -18.32
CA PRO A 189 12.13 -37.50 -19.14
C PRO A 189 13.64 -37.68 -19.01
N GLN A 190 14.07 -38.87 -18.67
CA GLN A 190 15.49 -39.23 -18.54
C GLN A 190 16.08 -39.70 -19.84
N ALA A 191 17.40 -39.62 -19.97
CA ALA A 191 18.14 -40.20 -21.05
C ALA A 191 18.04 -41.73 -21.01
N TYR A 192 17.87 -42.36 -22.18
CA TYR A 192 17.95 -43.80 -22.39
C TYR A 192 18.51 -44.07 -23.79
N ALA A 193 18.73 -45.32 -24.10
CA ALA A 193 19.30 -45.68 -25.42
C ALA A 193 18.46 -45.08 -26.58
N GLY A 194 19.06 -44.21 -27.36
CA GLY A 194 18.43 -43.47 -28.47
C GLY A 194 17.65 -42.22 -28.10
N TYR A 195 17.72 -41.77 -26.84
CA TYR A 195 17.14 -40.51 -26.39
C TYR A 195 18.01 -39.85 -25.29
N ASP A 196 18.42 -38.62 -25.51
CA ASP A 196 19.35 -37.90 -24.62
C ASP A 196 18.68 -37.34 -23.36
N GLY A 197 17.36 -37.47 -23.19
CA GLY A 197 16.61 -36.90 -22.09
C GLY A 197 16.36 -35.40 -22.28
N VAL A 198 16.08 -34.73 -21.17
CA VAL A 198 15.90 -33.27 -21.15
C VAL A 198 17.09 -32.60 -20.49
N ASP A 199 17.50 -31.49 -21.05
CA ASP A 199 18.48 -30.59 -20.40
C ASP A 199 17.80 -29.80 -19.25
N ILE A 200 17.98 -30.34 -18.04
CA ILE A 200 17.40 -29.76 -16.83
C ILE A 200 17.94 -28.33 -16.62
N ARG A 201 19.21 -28.09 -16.97
CA ARG A 201 19.81 -26.76 -16.84
C ARG A 201 19.12 -25.75 -17.75
N ALA A 202 18.90 -26.10 -19.00
CA ALA A 202 18.19 -25.25 -19.94
C ALA A 202 16.73 -24.96 -19.50
N ILE A 203 16.07 -25.93 -18.86
CA ILE A 203 14.73 -25.73 -18.28
C ILE A 203 14.80 -24.72 -17.13
N ILE A 204 15.75 -24.86 -16.21
CA ILE A 204 15.91 -23.95 -15.07
C ILE A 204 16.20 -22.54 -15.58
N ASP A 205 17.17 -22.38 -16.48
CA ASP A 205 17.58 -21.09 -17.01
C ASP A 205 16.44 -20.38 -17.78
N LYS A 206 15.58 -21.15 -18.46
CA LYS A 206 14.47 -20.61 -19.26
C LYS A 206 13.23 -20.26 -18.45
N TYR A 207 12.86 -21.08 -17.47
CA TYR A 207 11.55 -20.98 -16.79
C TYR A 207 11.63 -20.57 -15.33
N PHE A 208 12.83 -20.60 -14.73
CA PHE A 208 13.05 -20.35 -13.31
C PHE A 208 14.17 -19.33 -13.08
N GLU A 209 14.40 -18.41 -14.04
CA GLU A 209 15.43 -17.38 -13.93
C GLU A 209 15.29 -16.59 -12.61
N GLY A 210 16.38 -16.49 -11.86
CA GLY A 210 16.41 -15.80 -10.57
C GLY A 210 15.76 -16.54 -9.39
N ILE A 211 15.26 -17.75 -9.61
CA ILE A 211 14.68 -18.61 -8.58
C ILE A 211 15.66 -19.73 -8.23
N LYS A 212 15.91 -19.89 -6.94
CA LYS A 212 16.74 -21.00 -6.48
C LYS A 212 16.00 -22.32 -6.66
N CYS A 213 16.60 -23.22 -7.45
CA CYS A 213 16.06 -24.51 -7.78
C CYS A 213 16.91 -25.66 -7.25
N TYR A 214 16.28 -26.75 -6.92
CA TYR A 214 16.90 -28.00 -6.52
C TYR A 214 16.52 -29.09 -7.51
N VAL A 215 17.50 -29.79 -8.06
CA VAL A 215 17.26 -31.00 -8.83
C VAL A 215 17.20 -32.17 -7.86
N ARG A 216 16.10 -32.89 -7.88
CA ARG A 216 15.85 -34.09 -7.07
C ARG A 216 15.70 -35.30 -8.01
N GLY A 217 15.88 -36.46 -7.44
CA GLY A 217 15.69 -37.69 -8.20
C GLY A 217 15.54 -38.91 -7.29
N ASP A 218 14.88 -39.93 -7.82
CA ASP A 218 14.77 -41.27 -7.24
C ASP A 218 14.85 -42.32 -8.37
N GLU A 219 14.56 -43.55 -8.05
CA GLU A 219 14.53 -44.66 -9.04
C GLU A 219 13.54 -44.49 -10.21
N LYS A 220 12.55 -43.60 -10.07
CA LYS A 220 11.54 -43.29 -11.08
C LYS A 220 11.92 -42.14 -12.00
N GLY A 221 12.88 -41.30 -11.60
CA GLY A 221 13.30 -40.16 -12.41
C GLY A 221 13.75 -38.95 -11.61
N SER A 222 13.92 -37.84 -12.30
CA SER A 222 14.33 -36.56 -11.72
C SER A 222 13.20 -35.56 -11.83
N TRP A 223 13.18 -34.59 -10.90
CA TRP A 223 12.28 -33.45 -10.93
C TRP A 223 12.98 -32.20 -10.40
N ILE A 224 12.37 -31.02 -10.63
CA ILE A 224 12.86 -29.74 -10.13
C ILE A 224 11.94 -29.29 -9.00
N GLU A 225 12.52 -28.87 -7.87
CA GLU A 225 11.86 -28.17 -6.78
C GLU A 225 12.41 -26.76 -6.69
N THR A 226 11.55 -25.76 -6.51
CA THR A 226 12.01 -24.40 -6.19
C THR A 226 12.07 -24.22 -4.69
N GLU A 227 12.79 -23.19 -4.21
CA GLU A 227 12.56 -22.68 -2.88
C GLU A 227 11.14 -22.07 -2.80
N TYR A 228 10.69 -21.76 -1.58
CA TYR A 228 9.41 -21.07 -1.38
C TYR A 228 9.45 -19.70 -2.04
N ILE A 229 8.56 -19.49 -3.00
CA ILE A 229 8.40 -18.23 -3.73
C ILE A 229 7.06 -17.59 -3.38
N SER A 230 7.05 -16.25 -3.29
CA SER A 230 5.80 -15.51 -3.12
C SER A 230 4.93 -15.64 -4.35
N ILE A 231 3.72 -16.17 -4.16
CA ILE A 231 2.74 -16.21 -5.24
C ILE A 231 2.15 -14.81 -5.36
N LYS A 232 2.64 -14.03 -6.31
CA LYS A 232 1.88 -12.87 -6.77
C LYS A 232 0.65 -13.42 -7.49
N LYS A 233 -0.54 -13.04 -7.06
CA LYS A 233 -1.74 -13.29 -7.87
C LYS A 233 -1.49 -12.65 -9.24
N ILE A 234 -1.52 -13.51 -10.26
CA ILE A 234 -1.54 -13.09 -11.66
C ILE A 234 -2.90 -12.44 -11.93
#